data_bfb052680742b3d2613d12f8f86f8f5c
#
_entry.id   bfb052680742b3d2613d12f8f86f8f5c
#
_cell.length_a   1.000
_cell.length_b   1.000
_cell.length_c   1.000
_cell.angle_alpha   90.00
_cell.angle_beta   90.00
_cell.angle_gamma   90.00
#
_symmetry.space_group_name_H-M   'P 1'
#
loop_
_entity.id
_entity.type
_entity.pdbx_description
1 polymer ?
#
loop_
_entity_poly.entity_id
_entity_poly.type
_entity_poly.pdbx_seq_one_letter_code
_entity_poly.pdbx_strand_id
1 'polypeptide(L)'
;MNIYITNENHRLTDVIVGNSFSFKSNINFRDLYDPISLFYYLKGKFPNKYKLQNQISNFKKVLLKYGVKIHDLDIINTNQIFARDLGFIIENKFFISSILPDRENEIKGLKNILKRIKNVIKLPKDAHIEGGDVVLDDDNIFIGYYGQKDYKNQITARTNKKAIKLIKNHFSSKNVIPLELIKSPHLPSSNALHLDCCFQPVSENKAVICKEAFKNPFELDLLISLYGAKNIFEISLNEMSKLYSNFFSIE
;
A
#
# COMPACT_ATOMS: atom_id res chain seq x y z
N MET A 1 9.35 20.44 4.74
CA MET A 1 9.57 19.58 3.56
C MET A 1 8.47 19.88 2.57
N ASN A 2 8.83 20.23 1.34
CA ASN A 2 7.85 20.33 0.26
C ASN A 2 7.61 18.93 -0.28
N ILE A 3 6.35 18.56 -0.40
CA ILE A 3 5.90 17.29 -0.98
C ILE A 3 4.95 17.61 -2.12
N TYR A 4 5.06 16.87 -3.22
CA TYR A 4 4.10 16.95 -4.32
C TYR A 4 4.19 15.68 -5.16
N ILE A 5 3.16 14.84 -5.12
CA ILE A 5 3.09 13.56 -5.82
C ILE A 5 1.76 13.44 -6.55
N THR A 6 1.81 13.17 -7.85
CA THR A 6 0.65 12.92 -8.70
C THR A 6 0.73 11.60 -9.43
N ASN A 7 1.93 10.97 -9.47
CA ASN A 7 2.18 9.79 -10.29
C ASN A 7 3.22 8.89 -9.62
N GLU A 8 3.04 7.57 -9.71
CA GLU A 8 3.96 6.56 -9.16
C GLU A 8 5.15 6.27 -10.09
N ASN A 9 5.14 6.77 -11.33
CA ASN A 9 6.17 6.54 -12.33
C ASN A 9 7.17 7.71 -12.46
N HIS A 10 6.92 8.84 -11.79
CA HIS A 10 7.86 9.96 -11.79
C HIS A 10 9.13 9.60 -11.02
N ARG A 11 10.22 10.28 -11.38
CA ARG A 11 11.51 10.11 -10.70
C ARG A 11 11.38 10.24 -9.19
N LEU A 12 11.81 9.21 -8.49
CA LEU A 12 11.80 9.16 -7.03
C LEU A 12 12.95 10.01 -6.47
N THR A 13 12.64 11.05 -5.71
CA THR A 13 13.65 11.92 -5.07
C THR A 13 13.78 11.65 -3.57
N ASP A 14 12.67 11.35 -2.93
CA ASP A 14 12.58 11.17 -1.48
C ASP A 14 11.65 9.98 -1.16
N VAL A 15 11.99 9.17 -0.17
CA VAL A 15 11.17 8.03 0.25
C VAL A 15 11.21 7.82 1.77
N ILE A 16 10.07 7.45 2.34
CA ILE A 16 9.99 6.96 3.73
C ILE A 16 10.22 5.45 3.71
N VAL A 17 11.23 4.99 4.43
CA VAL A 17 11.56 3.56 4.51
C VAL A 17 11.28 3.04 5.92
N GLY A 18 10.65 1.86 5.97
CA GLY A 18 10.45 1.12 7.21
C GLY A 18 11.75 0.63 7.84
N ASN A 19 11.65 0.14 9.06
CA ASN A 19 12.78 -0.48 9.73
C ASN A 19 12.38 -1.80 10.41
N SER A 20 13.38 -2.63 10.70
CA SER A 20 13.19 -3.93 11.34
C SER A 20 13.80 -4.01 12.75
N PHE A 21 14.18 -2.88 13.34
CA PHE A 21 14.84 -2.87 14.67
C PHE A 21 13.98 -3.48 15.76
N SER A 22 12.68 -3.23 15.70
CA SER A 22 11.70 -3.75 16.67
C SER A 22 10.94 -4.99 16.17
N PHE A 23 11.37 -5.57 15.05
CA PHE A 23 10.72 -6.78 14.51
C PHE A 23 10.92 -7.96 15.46
N LYS A 24 9.82 -8.64 15.78
CA LYS A 24 9.82 -9.85 16.61
C LYS A 24 9.64 -11.07 15.71
N SER A 25 10.62 -11.98 15.73
CA SER A 25 10.52 -13.27 15.01
C SER A 25 9.60 -14.27 15.71
N ASN A 26 9.48 -14.16 17.04
CA ASN A 26 8.53 -14.93 17.84
C ASN A 26 7.22 -14.15 17.97
N ILE A 27 6.28 -14.43 17.11
CA ILE A 27 4.93 -13.86 17.14
C ILE A 27 3.89 -14.96 17.37
N ASN A 28 2.76 -14.58 17.94
CA ASN A 28 1.62 -15.47 18.03
C ASN A 28 0.93 -15.51 16.65
N PHE A 29 0.42 -16.67 16.22
CA PHE A 29 -0.33 -16.77 14.97
C PHE A 29 -1.56 -15.83 14.93
N ARG A 30 -2.09 -15.44 16.10
CA ARG A 30 -3.20 -14.48 16.24
C ARG A 30 -2.81 -13.05 15.86
N ASP A 31 -1.50 -12.75 15.81
CA ASP A 31 -0.97 -11.44 15.42
C ASP A 31 -0.69 -11.35 13.92
N LEU A 32 -1.14 -12.35 13.14
CA LEU A 32 -1.00 -12.41 11.70
C LEU A 32 -2.29 -11.92 11.03
N TYR A 33 -2.20 -10.77 10.37
CA TYR A 33 -3.36 -10.06 9.81
C TYR A 33 -3.55 -10.27 8.30
N ASP A 34 -2.76 -11.15 7.71
CA ASP A 34 -2.85 -11.49 6.29
C ASP A 34 -2.52 -12.97 6.03
N PRO A 35 -3.12 -13.58 4.98
CA PRO A 35 -2.96 -14.99 4.68
C PRO A 35 -1.56 -15.39 4.20
N ILE A 36 -0.77 -14.46 3.65
CA ILE A 36 0.61 -14.75 3.20
C ILE A 36 1.51 -14.95 4.43
N SER A 37 1.43 -14.05 5.41
CA SER A 37 2.16 -14.15 6.66
C SER A 37 1.79 -15.44 7.41
N LEU A 38 0.50 -15.76 7.48
CA LEU A 38 0.01 -17.00 8.09
C LEU A 38 0.57 -18.24 7.38
N PHE A 39 0.54 -18.26 6.05
CA PHE A 39 1.05 -19.37 5.24
C PHE A 39 2.55 -19.62 5.51
N TYR A 40 3.37 -18.60 5.53
CA TYR A 40 4.81 -18.75 5.80
C TYR A 40 5.09 -19.10 7.26
N TYR A 41 4.30 -18.58 8.19
CA TYR A 41 4.38 -18.96 9.60
C TYR A 41 4.12 -20.44 9.81
N LEU A 42 3.03 -20.97 9.25
CA LEU A 42 2.68 -22.39 9.34
C LEU A 42 3.72 -23.31 8.67
N LYS A 43 4.44 -22.83 7.69
CA LYS A 43 5.57 -23.53 7.05
C LYS A 43 6.90 -23.42 7.81
N GLY A 44 6.92 -22.78 8.97
CA GLY A 44 8.17 -22.52 9.70
C GLY A 44 9.17 -21.61 8.96
N LYS A 45 8.68 -20.81 7.99
CA LYS A 45 9.49 -19.92 7.15
C LYS A 45 9.27 -18.44 7.46
N PHE A 46 8.81 -18.13 8.68
CA PHE A 46 8.61 -16.75 9.09
C PHE A 46 9.96 -15.99 9.14
N PRO A 47 9.98 -14.71 8.78
CA PRO A 47 11.22 -13.95 8.65
C PRO A 47 12.03 -13.88 9.94
N ASN A 48 13.35 -13.94 9.77
CA ASN A 48 14.30 -13.70 10.86
C ASN A 48 14.69 -12.21 10.89
N LYS A 49 14.78 -11.62 12.09
CA LYS A 49 15.12 -10.20 12.29
C LYS A 49 16.42 -9.79 11.58
N TYR A 50 17.48 -10.56 11.71
CA TYR A 50 18.78 -10.24 11.09
C TYR A 50 18.71 -10.26 9.57
N LYS A 51 17.99 -11.24 9.00
CA LYS A 51 17.77 -11.32 7.55
C LYS A 51 17.01 -10.08 7.06
N LEU A 52 15.97 -9.66 7.77
CA LEU A 52 15.21 -8.45 7.42
C LEU A 52 16.06 -7.18 7.54
N GLN A 53 16.88 -7.05 8.57
CA GLN A 53 17.80 -5.92 8.72
C GLN A 53 18.77 -5.82 7.54
N ASN A 54 19.34 -6.95 7.11
CA ASN A 54 20.22 -7.00 5.96
C ASN A 54 19.49 -6.63 4.66
N GLN A 55 18.27 -7.14 4.46
CA GLN A 55 17.46 -6.83 3.28
C GLN A 55 17.12 -5.33 3.22
N ILE A 56 16.63 -4.74 4.30
CA ILE A 56 16.32 -3.30 4.38
C ILE A 56 17.59 -2.46 4.17
N SER A 57 18.72 -2.86 4.77
CA SER A 57 19.99 -2.16 4.59
C SER A 57 20.43 -2.18 3.11
N ASN A 58 20.35 -3.33 2.45
CA ASN A 58 20.70 -3.45 1.04
C ASN A 58 19.72 -2.67 0.14
N PHE A 59 18.44 -2.70 0.44
CA PHE A 59 17.43 -1.89 -0.25
C PHE A 59 17.76 -0.39 -0.16
N LYS A 60 18.09 0.11 1.05
CA LYS A 60 18.52 1.50 1.23
C LYS A 60 19.78 1.85 0.42
N LYS A 61 20.77 0.93 0.34
CA LYS A 61 21.96 1.16 -0.50
C LYS A 61 21.60 1.33 -1.97
N VAL A 62 20.64 0.54 -2.47
CA VAL A 62 20.15 0.70 -3.85
C VAL A 62 19.52 2.08 -4.05
N LEU A 63 18.62 2.49 -3.18
CA LEU A 63 17.99 3.82 -3.24
C LEU A 63 19.02 4.95 -3.23
N LEU A 64 19.99 4.91 -2.32
CA LEU A 64 21.06 5.88 -2.22
C LEU A 64 21.93 5.92 -3.48
N LYS A 65 22.19 4.78 -4.13
CA LYS A 65 22.94 4.70 -5.40
C LYS A 65 22.24 5.48 -6.52
N TYR A 66 20.90 5.52 -6.53
CA TYR A 66 20.10 6.30 -7.47
C TYR A 66 19.81 7.73 -7.00
N GLY A 67 20.49 8.20 -5.95
CA GLY A 67 20.36 9.56 -5.43
C GLY A 67 19.05 9.83 -4.67
N VAL A 68 18.32 8.78 -4.29
CA VAL A 68 17.08 8.93 -3.54
C VAL A 68 17.39 9.24 -2.08
N LYS A 69 16.76 10.29 -1.55
CA LYS A 69 16.88 10.66 -0.14
C LYS A 69 15.96 9.80 0.73
N ILE A 70 16.53 9.17 1.73
CA ILE A 70 15.80 8.29 2.64
C ILE A 70 15.37 9.05 3.89
N HIS A 71 14.10 8.91 4.27
CA HIS A 71 13.54 9.34 5.53
C HIS A 71 13.20 8.12 6.37
N ASP A 72 13.97 7.88 7.41
CA ASP A 72 13.74 6.78 8.33
C ASP A 72 12.60 7.10 9.29
N LEU A 73 11.79 6.08 9.62
CA LEU A 73 10.82 6.18 10.70
C LEU A 73 11.54 6.28 12.05
N ASP A 74 10.97 7.04 12.98
CA ASP A 74 11.42 7.03 14.38
C ASP A 74 11.28 5.61 14.93
N ILE A 75 12.33 5.11 15.60
CA ILE A 75 12.31 3.77 16.17
C ILE A 75 11.36 3.76 17.38
N ILE A 76 10.35 2.90 17.29
CA ILE A 76 9.39 2.64 18.35
C ILE A 76 9.36 1.12 18.63
N ASN A 77 8.89 0.73 19.80
CA ASN A 77 8.89 -0.69 20.19
C ASN A 77 7.73 -1.48 19.57
N THR A 78 7.59 -1.42 18.23
CA THR A 78 6.60 -2.19 17.46
C THR A 78 7.14 -2.51 16.07
N ASN A 79 6.47 -3.38 15.32
CA ASN A 79 6.84 -3.65 13.94
C ASN A 79 6.70 -2.36 13.09
N GLN A 80 7.68 -2.09 12.22
CA GLN A 80 7.74 -0.89 11.39
C GLN A 80 8.24 -1.18 9.97
N ILE A 81 8.05 -2.38 9.48
CA ILE A 81 8.54 -2.78 8.15
C ILE A 81 7.72 -2.10 7.05
N PHE A 82 6.41 -1.99 7.25
CA PHE A 82 5.45 -1.59 6.22
C PHE A 82 5.18 -0.08 6.24
N ALA A 83 6.16 0.73 5.83
CA ALA A 83 6.01 2.19 5.81
C ALA A 83 4.91 2.66 4.84
N ARG A 84 4.67 1.93 3.74
CA ARG A 84 3.63 2.21 2.75
C ARG A 84 2.23 2.29 3.37
N ASP A 85 1.95 1.44 4.37
CA ASP A 85 0.64 1.38 5.00
C ASP A 85 0.34 2.57 5.91
N LEU A 86 1.39 3.26 6.41
CA LEU A 86 1.26 4.29 7.45
C LEU A 86 0.70 5.62 6.94
N GLY A 87 0.78 5.86 5.64
CA GLY A 87 0.30 7.09 5.03
C GLY A 87 0.64 7.16 3.55
N PHE A 88 0.02 8.11 2.88
CA PHE A 88 0.20 8.35 1.45
C PHE A 88 0.14 9.84 1.14
N ILE A 89 0.69 10.22 0.01
CA ILE A 89 0.70 11.60 -0.46
C ILE A 89 -0.10 11.69 -1.75
N ILE A 90 -1.00 12.67 -1.81
CA ILE A 90 -1.67 13.08 -3.05
C ILE A 90 -1.43 14.58 -3.19
N GLU A 91 -0.81 14.99 -4.27
CA GLU A 91 -0.34 16.36 -4.48
C GLU A 91 0.51 16.83 -3.29
N ASN A 92 0.15 17.94 -2.66
CA ASN A 92 0.86 18.53 -1.53
C ASN A 92 0.30 18.12 -0.16
N LYS A 93 -0.54 17.08 -0.08
CA LYS A 93 -1.21 16.63 1.15
C LYS A 93 -0.73 15.24 1.54
N PHE A 94 -0.27 15.11 2.79
CA PHE A 94 0.04 13.83 3.40
C PHE A 94 -1.16 13.34 4.20
N PHE A 95 -1.71 12.21 3.84
CA PHE A 95 -2.79 11.55 4.57
C PHE A 95 -2.20 10.52 5.53
N ILE A 96 -2.53 10.66 6.81
CA ILE A 96 -2.23 9.62 7.80
C ILE A 96 -3.25 8.50 7.62
N SER A 97 -2.77 7.28 7.40
CA SER A 97 -3.62 6.10 7.25
C SER A 97 -4.43 5.79 8.51
N SER A 98 -5.60 5.20 8.33
CA SER A 98 -6.39 4.58 9.38
C SER A 98 -6.16 3.07 9.32
N ILE A 99 -5.01 2.64 9.84
CA ILE A 99 -4.59 1.23 9.84
C ILE A 99 -5.32 0.42 10.91
N LEU A 100 -5.12 -0.89 10.89
CA LEU A 100 -5.70 -1.79 11.89
C LEU A 100 -5.38 -1.32 13.32
N PRO A 101 -6.32 -1.44 14.29
CA PRO A 101 -6.11 -1.00 15.67
C PRO A 101 -4.85 -1.56 16.31
N ASP A 102 -4.54 -2.84 16.10
CA ASP A 102 -3.36 -3.50 16.65
C ASP A 102 -2.04 -2.96 16.07
N ARG A 103 -2.09 -2.30 14.91
CA ARG A 103 -0.97 -1.65 14.24
C ARG A 103 -0.91 -0.14 14.48
N GLU A 104 -1.93 0.49 15.09
CA GLU A 104 -2.05 1.95 15.20
C GLU A 104 -0.81 2.61 15.80
N ASN A 105 -0.11 1.92 16.71
CA ASN A 105 1.14 2.41 17.29
C ASN A 105 2.26 2.63 16.25
N GLU A 106 2.25 1.93 15.10
CA GLU A 106 3.24 2.09 14.04
C GLU A 106 3.28 3.52 13.49
N ILE A 107 2.14 4.22 13.47
CA ILE A 107 2.00 5.62 13.02
C ILE A 107 2.89 6.57 13.83
N LYS A 108 3.16 6.26 15.10
CA LYS A 108 4.04 7.09 15.94
C LYS A 108 5.44 7.23 15.36
N GLY A 109 5.89 6.26 14.56
CA GLY A 109 7.15 6.33 13.83
C GLY A 109 7.24 7.45 12.80
N LEU A 110 6.11 7.99 12.36
CA LEU A 110 6.05 9.15 11.44
C LEU A 110 6.26 10.51 12.14
N LYS A 111 6.30 10.57 13.48
CA LYS A 111 6.23 11.82 14.24
C LYS A 111 7.18 12.92 13.75
N ASN A 112 8.46 12.60 13.59
CA ASN A 112 9.45 13.60 13.17
C ASN A 112 9.39 13.92 11.68
N ILE A 113 8.87 13.03 10.85
CA ILE A 113 8.60 13.28 9.44
C ILE A 113 7.43 14.25 9.31
N LEU A 114 6.32 13.98 9.99
CA LEU A 114 5.10 14.79 9.92
C LEU A 114 5.30 16.22 10.38
N LYS A 115 6.16 16.47 11.39
CA LYS A 115 6.51 17.82 11.83
C LYS A 115 7.11 18.71 10.73
N ARG A 116 7.69 18.09 9.69
CA ARG A 116 8.33 18.78 8.57
C ARG A 116 7.41 18.99 7.38
N ILE A 117 6.21 18.41 7.41
CA ILE A 117 5.20 18.49 6.35
C ILE A 117 4.14 19.53 6.73
N LYS A 118 3.84 20.47 5.82
CA LYS A 118 2.88 21.55 6.07
C LYS A 118 1.44 21.07 6.08
N ASN A 119 1.07 20.24 5.12
CA ASN A 119 -0.31 19.80 4.89
C ASN A 119 -0.47 18.34 5.30
N VAL A 120 -0.76 18.08 6.56
CA VAL A 120 -1.04 16.75 7.09
C VAL A 120 -2.52 16.61 7.37
N ILE A 121 -3.15 15.58 6.84
CA ILE A 121 -4.58 15.29 6.96
C ILE A 121 -4.77 14.00 7.71
N LYS A 122 -5.63 14.02 8.70
CA LYS A 122 -6.15 12.84 9.40
C LYS A 122 -7.64 12.71 9.11
N LEU A 123 -8.04 11.58 8.54
CA LEU A 123 -9.45 11.31 8.28
C LEU A 123 -10.19 10.93 9.57
N PRO A 124 -11.53 11.04 9.60
CA PRO A 124 -12.35 10.55 10.72
C PRO A 124 -12.09 9.06 10.98
N LYS A 125 -12.23 8.63 12.23
CA LYS A 125 -11.93 7.26 12.69
C LYS A 125 -12.65 6.14 11.93
N ASP A 126 -13.83 6.42 11.41
CA ASP A 126 -14.65 5.47 10.66
C ASP A 126 -14.42 5.52 9.13
N ALA A 127 -13.49 6.35 8.67
CA ALA A 127 -13.00 6.39 7.30
C ALA A 127 -11.67 5.64 7.22
N HIS A 128 -11.73 4.35 6.93
CA HIS A 128 -10.55 3.49 6.88
C HIS A 128 -9.91 3.54 5.49
N ILE A 129 -8.61 3.79 5.45
CA ILE A 129 -7.79 3.74 4.24
C ILE A 129 -6.33 3.49 4.62
N GLU A 130 -5.67 2.58 3.93
CA GLU A 130 -4.23 2.32 4.04
C GLU A 130 -3.51 2.74 2.74
N GLY A 131 -2.24 3.15 2.86
CA GLY A 131 -1.51 3.69 1.72
C GLY A 131 -1.29 2.72 0.57
N GLY A 132 -1.23 1.41 0.83
CA GLY A 132 -1.15 0.39 -0.22
C GLY A 132 -2.40 0.28 -1.10
N ASP A 133 -3.53 0.81 -0.65
CA ASP A 133 -4.76 0.90 -1.46
C ASP A 133 -4.85 2.16 -2.32
N VAL A 134 -3.85 3.07 -2.26
CA VAL A 134 -3.86 4.32 -3.04
C VAL A 134 -2.74 4.28 -4.06
N VAL A 135 -3.10 4.31 -5.33
CA VAL A 135 -2.17 4.34 -6.47
C VAL A 135 -2.49 5.55 -7.34
N LEU A 136 -1.46 6.30 -7.72
CA LEU A 136 -1.59 7.54 -8.45
C LEU A 136 -1.07 7.42 -9.89
N ASP A 137 -1.82 7.99 -10.83
CA ASP A 137 -1.40 8.14 -12.22
C ASP A 137 -1.96 9.45 -12.79
N ASP A 138 -1.23 10.53 -12.61
CA ASP A 138 -1.51 11.91 -12.96
C ASP A 138 -2.87 12.42 -12.43
N ASP A 139 -3.89 12.49 -13.29
CA ASP A 139 -5.23 12.94 -12.91
C ASP A 139 -6.08 11.84 -12.28
N ASN A 140 -5.60 10.60 -12.28
CA ASN A 140 -6.30 9.46 -11.74
C ASN A 140 -5.78 9.10 -10.35
N ILE A 141 -6.69 8.96 -9.40
CA ILE A 141 -6.46 8.45 -8.06
C ILE A 141 -7.21 7.13 -7.95
N PHE A 142 -6.50 6.02 -8.08
CA PHE A 142 -7.08 4.70 -7.92
C PHE A 142 -7.10 4.31 -6.45
N ILE A 143 -8.26 3.81 -5.96
CA ILE A 143 -8.42 3.41 -4.57
C ILE A 143 -9.00 2.00 -4.49
N GLY A 144 -8.16 1.05 -4.05
CA GLY A 144 -8.60 -0.28 -3.70
C GLY A 144 -9.52 -0.26 -2.48
N TYR A 145 -10.61 -1.04 -2.48
CA TYR A 145 -11.51 -1.07 -1.34
C TYR A 145 -12.24 -2.42 -1.20
N TYR A 146 -12.87 -2.60 -0.06
CA TYR A 146 -13.81 -3.70 0.18
C TYR A 146 -15.16 -3.12 0.61
N GLY A 147 -16.19 -3.34 -0.21
CA GLY A 147 -17.49 -2.68 -0.06
C GLY A 147 -18.61 -3.57 0.48
N GLN A 148 -18.30 -4.80 0.92
CA GLN A 148 -19.30 -5.79 1.33
C GLN A 148 -19.83 -5.53 2.75
N LYS A 149 -20.99 -6.13 3.08
CA LYS A 149 -21.66 -5.95 4.37
C LYS A 149 -20.84 -6.47 5.56
N ASP A 150 -20.00 -7.46 5.32
CA ASP A 150 -19.11 -8.09 6.31
C ASP A 150 -17.77 -7.38 6.51
N TYR A 151 -17.61 -6.15 5.99
CA TYR A 151 -16.37 -5.36 6.11
C TYR A 151 -15.74 -5.39 7.51
N LYS A 152 -16.56 -5.26 8.55
CA LYS A 152 -16.09 -5.21 9.95
C LYS A 152 -15.49 -6.53 10.44
N ASN A 153 -15.90 -7.64 9.82
CA ASN A 153 -15.47 -9.00 10.19
C ASN A 153 -14.35 -9.50 9.25
N GLN A 154 -14.10 -8.77 8.16
CA GLN A 154 -13.09 -9.15 7.17
C GLN A 154 -11.74 -8.55 7.57
N ILE A 155 -10.91 -9.35 8.25
CA ILE A 155 -9.60 -8.94 8.78
C ILE A 155 -8.63 -8.42 7.71
N THR A 156 -8.82 -8.80 6.44
CA THR A 156 -7.99 -8.32 5.33
C THR A 156 -8.55 -7.08 4.64
N ALA A 157 -9.75 -6.61 5.00
CA ALA A 157 -10.28 -5.35 4.50
C ALA A 157 -9.57 -4.16 5.15
N ARG A 158 -9.04 -3.26 4.34
CA ARG A 158 -8.25 -2.10 4.79
C ARG A 158 -8.91 -0.76 4.48
N THR A 159 -9.62 -0.67 3.35
CA THR A 159 -10.20 0.58 2.87
C THR A 159 -11.70 0.43 2.65
N ASN A 160 -12.48 1.45 3.07
CA ASN A 160 -13.93 1.46 2.97
C ASN A 160 -14.47 2.60 2.09
N LYS A 161 -15.75 2.49 1.70
CA LYS A 161 -16.44 3.48 0.85
C LYS A 161 -16.47 4.89 1.46
N LYS A 162 -16.46 5.03 2.79
CA LYS A 162 -16.46 6.33 3.45
C LYS A 162 -15.17 7.10 3.19
N ALA A 163 -14.03 6.42 3.25
CA ALA A 163 -12.74 7.03 2.93
C ALA A 163 -12.69 7.52 1.48
N ILE A 164 -13.16 6.71 0.53
CA ILE A 164 -13.23 7.09 -0.89
C ILE A 164 -14.03 8.39 -1.08
N LYS A 165 -15.21 8.50 -0.44
CA LYS A 165 -16.03 9.72 -0.50
C LYS A 165 -15.28 10.95 0.00
N LEU A 166 -14.52 10.81 1.08
CA LEU A 166 -13.71 11.90 1.63
C LEU A 166 -12.55 12.30 0.70
N ILE A 167 -11.85 11.32 0.11
CA ILE A 167 -10.80 11.61 -0.88
C ILE A 167 -11.39 12.34 -2.10
N LYS A 168 -12.56 11.91 -2.61
CA LYS A 168 -13.27 12.63 -3.68
C LYS A 168 -13.57 14.10 -3.33
N ASN A 169 -13.95 14.37 -2.08
CA ASN A 169 -14.21 15.73 -1.63
C ASN A 169 -12.92 16.57 -1.54
N HIS A 170 -11.77 15.95 -1.21
CA HIS A 170 -10.48 16.64 -1.15
C HIS A 170 -9.88 16.94 -2.53
N PHE A 171 -10.27 16.17 -3.56
CA PHE A 171 -9.72 16.22 -4.92
C PHE A 171 -10.84 16.20 -5.97
N SER A 172 -11.71 17.22 -5.93
CA SER A 172 -12.87 17.33 -6.84
C SER A 172 -12.49 17.51 -8.31
N SER A 173 -11.27 17.97 -8.61
CA SER A 173 -10.71 18.11 -9.95
C SER A 173 -10.02 16.85 -10.49
N LYS A 174 -9.86 15.82 -9.65
CA LYS A 174 -9.22 14.55 -10.02
C LYS A 174 -10.25 13.44 -10.24
N ASN A 175 -9.89 12.45 -11.04
CA ASN A 175 -10.67 11.25 -11.25
C ASN A 175 -10.39 10.26 -10.10
N VAL A 176 -11.23 10.22 -9.08
CA VAL A 176 -11.11 9.23 -8.01
C VAL A 176 -11.86 7.96 -8.41
N ILE A 177 -11.12 6.92 -8.74
CA ILE A 177 -11.60 5.65 -9.31
C ILE A 177 -11.53 4.57 -8.23
N PRO A 178 -12.67 4.14 -7.67
CA PRO A 178 -12.70 3.03 -6.73
C PRO A 178 -12.58 1.70 -7.45
N LEU A 179 -11.88 0.75 -6.84
CA LEU A 179 -11.64 -0.59 -7.37
C LEU A 179 -11.90 -1.63 -6.27
N GLU A 180 -13.01 -2.37 -6.37
CA GLU A 180 -13.37 -3.36 -5.36
C GLU A 180 -12.52 -4.63 -5.48
N LEU A 181 -11.81 -4.99 -4.40
CA LEU A 181 -10.86 -6.09 -4.37
C LEU A 181 -11.44 -7.35 -3.76
N ILE A 182 -10.98 -8.52 -4.24
CA ILE A 182 -11.23 -9.79 -3.56
C ILE A 182 -10.49 -9.81 -2.22
N LYS A 183 -11.12 -10.39 -1.20
CA LYS A 183 -10.53 -10.55 0.14
C LYS A 183 -10.74 -11.95 0.65
N SER A 184 -9.69 -12.51 1.24
CA SER A 184 -9.74 -13.80 1.93
C SER A 184 -8.85 -13.75 3.17
N PRO A 185 -9.32 -14.15 4.35
CA PRO A 185 -8.48 -14.23 5.54
C PRO A 185 -7.56 -15.46 5.56
N HIS A 186 -7.77 -16.43 4.64
CA HIS A 186 -7.11 -17.73 4.71
C HIS A 186 -6.28 -18.09 3.47
N LEU A 187 -6.70 -17.66 2.28
CA LEU A 187 -6.09 -18.07 1.01
C LEU A 187 -5.32 -16.90 0.37
N PRO A 188 -3.97 -16.97 0.30
CA PRO A 188 -3.16 -15.93 -0.35
C PRO A 188 -3.56 -15.62 -1.78
N SER A 189 -3.83 -16.65 -2.59
CA SER A 189 -4.25 -16.51 -3.99
C SER A 189 -5.66 -15.94 -4.19
N SER A 190 -6.44 -15.82 -3.13
CA SER A 190 -7.79 -15.24 -3.17
C SER A 190 -7.88 -13.92 -2.38
N ASN A 191 -6.73 -13.30 -2.11
CA ASN A 191 -6.65 -12.09 -1.31
C ASN A 191 -5.73 -11.03 -1.96
N ALA A 192 -6.32 -10.01 -2.55
CA ALA A 192 -5.61 -8.77 -2.86
C ALA A 192 -5.61 -7.91 -1.59
N LEU A 193 -4.53 -7.99 -0.79
CA LEU A 193 -4.46 -7.29 0.50
C LEU A 193 -4.63 -5.78 0.33
N HIS A 194 -3.90 -5.21 -0.64
CA HIS A 194 -3.99 -3.83 -1.08
C HIS A 194 -4.05 -3.75 -2.61
N LEU A 195 -4.36 -2.57 -3.14
CA LEU A 195 -4.40 -2.32 -4.58
C LEU A 195 -3.02 -2.54 -5.23
N ASP A 196 -1.94 -2.08 -4.60
CA ASP A 196 -0.58 -2.23 -5.08
C ASP A 196 -0.10 -3.71 -5.13
N CYS A 197 -0.85 -4.64 -4.52
CA CYS A 197 -0.60 -6.07 -4.65
C CYS A 197 -1.14 -6.67 -5.96
N CYS A 198 -2.04 -5.97 -6.68
CA CYS A 198 -2.70 -6.50 -7.88
C CYS A 198 -2.75 -5.52 -9.05
N PHE A 199 -2.34 -4.27 -8.83
CA PHE A 199 -2.29 -3.23 -9.85
C PHE A 199 -1.15 -2.26 -9.58
N GLN A 200 -0.33 -1.99 -10.61
CA GLN A 200 0.71 -0.98 -10.57
C GLN A 200 0.92 -0.36 -11.95
N PRO A 201 0.85 0.96 -12.10
CA PRO A 201 1.30 1.66 -13.29
C PRO A 201 2.80 1.45 -13.54
N VAL A 202 3.19 1.32 -14.81
CA VAL A 202 4.58 1.12 -15.24
C VAL A 202 4.83 1.99 -16.44
N SER A 203 5.70 2.99 -16.33
CA SER A 203 5.97 3.87 -17.44
C SER A 203 4.68 4.55 -17.98
N GLU A 204 4.79 5.33 -19.04
CA GLU A 204 3.64 6.01 -19.64
C GLU A 204 2.62 5.01 -20.20
N ASN A 205 1.37 5.15 -19.78
CA ASN A 205 0.20 4.40 -20.28
C ASN A 205 0.32 2.86 -20.23
N LYS A 206 1.12 2.29 -19.33
CA LYS A 206 1.22 0.84 -19.12
C LYS A 206 0.94 0.47 -17.68
N ALA A 207 0.42 -0.74 -17.47
CA ALA A 207 0.16 -1.24 -16.13
C ALA A 207 0.36 -2.75 -16.03
N VAL A 208 0.75 -3.20 -14.82
CA VAL A 208 0.68 -4.60 -14.41
C VAL A 208 -0.62 -4.80 -13.65
N ILE A 209 -1.43 -5.79 -14.04
CA ILE A 209 -2.77 -6.03 -13.49
C ILE A 209 -3.01 -7.53 -13.29
N CYS A 210 -3.49 -7.91 -12.10
CA CYS A 210 -4.13 -9.20 -11.86
C CYS A 210 -5.64 -9.02 -11.99
N LYS A 211 -6.24 -9.35 -13.14
CA LYS A 211 -7.67 -9.10 -13.42
C LYS A 211 -8.59 -9.81 -12.44
N GLU A 212 -8.27 -11.04 -12.05
CA GLU A 212 -9.07 -11.84 -11.12
C GLU A 212 -9.10 -11.29 -9.68
N ALA A 213 -8.23 -10.31 -9.38
CA ALA A 213 -8.22 -9.63 -8.07
C ALA A 213 -9.36 -8.62 -7.90
N PHE A 214 -10.01 -8.21 -8.98
CA PHE A 214 -11.08 -7.22 -8.97
C PHE A 214 -12.44 -7.90 -8.90
N LYS A 215 -13.27 -7.47 -7.95
CA LYS A 215 -14.58 -8.07 -7.70
C LYS A 215 -15.67 -7.52 -8.62
N ASN A 216 -15.54 -6.24 -9.02
CA ASN A 216 -16.50 -5.56 -9.86
C ASN A 216 -16.01 -5.50 -11.31
N PRO A 217 -16.65 -6.21 -12.27
CA PRO A 217 -16.20 -6.22 -13.65
C PRO A 217 -16.27 -4.84 -14.32
N PHE A 218 -17.24 -3.98 -13.97
CA PHE A 218 -17.34 -2.63 -14.54
C PHE A 218 -16.19 -1.73 -14.12
N GLU A 219 -15.71 -1.86 -12.87
CA GLU A 219 -14.54 -1.13 -12.37
C GLU A 219 -13.26 -1.62 -13.07
N LEU A 220 -13.15 -2.93 -13.30
CA LEU A 220 -12.04 -3.52 -14.06
C LEU A 220 -12.05 -3.08 -15.51
N ASP A 221 -13.22 -3.09 -16.18
CA ASP A 221 -13.35 -2.65 -17.58
C ASP A 221 -12.97 -1.17 -17.74
N LEU A 222 -13.37 -0.32 -16.78
CA LEU A 222 -12.93 1.08 -16.74
C LEU A 222 -11.39 1.16 -16.63
N LEU A 223 -10.78 0.43 -15.73
CA LEU A 223 -9.33 0.40 -15.55
C LEU A 223 -8.63 -0.06 -16.83
N ILE A 224 -9.11 -1.12 -17.48
CA ILE A 224 -8.57 -1.62 -18.74
C ILE A 224 -8.73 -0.58 -19.87
N SER A 225 -9.83 0.14 -19.90
CA SER A 225 -10.07 1.16 -20.94
C SER A 225 -9.14 2.35 -20.84
N LEU A 226 -8.73 2.73 -19.61
CA LEU A 226 -7.80 3.85 -19.38
C LEU A 226 -6.39 3.56 -19.92
N TYR A 227 -5.91 2.33 -19.78
CA TYR A 227 -4.58 1.94 -20.27
C TYR A 227 -4.62 1.39 -21.71
N GLY A 228 -5.74 0.80 -22.12
CA GLY A 228 -5.86 0.03 -23.35
C GLY A 228 -5.30 -1.40 -23.17
N ALA A 229 -6.05 -2.40 -23.62
CA ALA A 229 -5.75 -3.82 -23.36
C ALA A 229 -4.33 -4.26 -23.78
N LYS A 230 -3.78 -3.69 -24.87
CA LYS A 230 -2.43 -3.98 -25.37
C LYS A 230 -1.29 -3.47 -24.47
N ASN A 231 -1.58 -2.55 -23.58
CA ASN A 231 -0.61 -1.93 -22.67
C ASN A 231 -0.67 -2.53 -21.26
N ILE A 232 -1.46 -3.58 -21.08
CA ILE A 232 -1.62 -4.27 -19.80
C ILE A 232 -0.77 -5.53 -19.79
N PHE A 233 0.08 -5.63 -18.78
CA PHE A 233 0.80 -6.84 -18.44
C PHE A 233 -0.01 -7.60 -17.41
N GLU A 234 -0.67 -8.67 -17.85
CA GLU A 234 -1.50 -9.49 -16.98
C GLU A 234 -0.66 -10.46 -16.16
N ILE A 235 -0.91 -10.51 -14.86
CA ILE A 235 -0.36 -11.50 -13.94
C ILE A 235 -1.48 -12.36 -13.36
N SER A 236 -1.15 -13.62 -13.08
CA SER A 236 -2.06 -14.58 -12.45
C SER A 236 -2.21 -14.33 -10.95
N LEU A 237 -3.25 -14.90 -10.32
CA LEU A 237 -3.43 -14.90 -8.86
C LEU A 237 -2.23 -15.50 -8.10
N ASN A 238 -1.54 -16.49 -8.69
CA ASN A 238 -0.34 -17.07 -8.09
C ASN A 238 0.84 -16.06 -8.10
N GLU A 239 1.02 -15.30 -9.15
CA GLU A 239 2.04 -14.24 -9.25
C GLU A 239 1.69 -13.05 -8.34
N MET A 240 0.42 -12.65 -8.29
CA MET A 240 -0.08 -11.66 -7.33
C MET A 240 0.24 -12.07 -5.89
N SER A 241 -0.01 -13.33 -5.51
CA SER A 241 0.30 -13.85 -4.17
C SER A 241 1.80 -13.83 -3.84
N LYS A 242 2.66 -13.70 -4.85
CA LYS A 242 4.11 -13.53 -4.72
C LYS A 242 4.56 -12.07 -4.84
N LEU A 243 3.60 -11.13 -4.87
CA LEU A 243 3.81 -9.68 -4.93
C LEU A 243 4.49 -9.20 -6.22
N TYR A 244 4.20 -9.79 -7.38
CA TYR A 244 4.81 -9.43 -8.67
C TYR A 244 4.42 -8.03 -9.15
N SER A 245 3.29 -7.48 -8.71
CA SER A 245 2.89 -6.09 -8.97
C SER A 245 3.33 -5.10 -7.89
N ASN A 246 3.84 -5.59 -6.74
CA ASN A 246 4.20 -4.72 -5.62
C ASN A 246 5.62 -4.16 -5.79
N PHE A 247 5.76 -3.16 -6.62
CA PHE A 247 6.99 -2.43 -6.89
C PHE A 247 6.71 -0.92 -7.04
N PHE A 248 7.75 -0.13 -7.15
CA PHE A 248 7.67 1.29 -7.50
C PHE A 248 8.82 1.67 -8.42
N SER A 249 8.61 2.69 -9.22
CA SER A 249 9.64 3.20 -10.13
C SER A 249 10.63 4.11 -9.39
N ILE A 250 11.90 4.05 -9.81
CA ILE A 250 12.94 4.99 -9.33
C ILE A 250 13.19 6.06 -10.39
N GLU A 251 13.14 5.68 -11.68
CA GLU A 251 13.31 6.54 -12.85
C GLU A 251 12.30 6.16 -13.92
#